data_726d4416e2e71b29c9f59d095bb94a9e
#
_entry.id   726d4416e2e71b29c9f59d095bb94a9e
#
_cell.length_a   1.000
_cell.length_b   1.000
_cell.length_c   1.000
_cell.angle_alpha   90.00
_cell.angle_beta   90.00
_cell.angle_gamma   90.00
#
_symmetry.space_group_name_H-M   'P 1'
#
loop_
_entity.id
_entity.type
_entity.pdbx_description
1 polymer ?
#
loop_
_entity_poly.entity_id
_entity_poly.type
_entity_poly.pdbx_seq_one_letter_code
_entity_poly.pdbx_strand_id
1 'polypeptide(L)'
;MPIIKPFNLHKWIEVNRDLLKPPVGNKNLYKEAGDFIVMIVGGPNARKDYHYNESEEWFYQVEGDINVRIQEEGKAVDIPIKEGEMFLLPAKVPHSPMRSEGSVGLVIEKVRKGTNDMDGLLWF
;
A
#
# COMPACT_ATOMS: atom_id res chain seq x y z
N MET A 1 11.31 20.94 -4.54
CA MET A 1 11.44 19.79 -3.63
C MET A 1 12.90 19.52 -3.34
N PRO A 2 13.31 19.47 -2.09
CA PRO A 2 14.69 19.08 -1.79
C PRO A 2 14.95 17.63 -2.20
N ILE A 3 16.19 17.39 -2.61
CA ILE A 3 16.59 16.05 -3.00
C ILE A 3 16.88 15.24 -1.75
N ILE A 4 16.16 14.15 -1.61
CA ILE A 4 16.42 13.19 -0.53
C ILE A 4 17.43 12.18 -1.06
N LYS A 5 18.57 12.08 -0.37
CA LYS A 5 19.61 11.15 -0.79
C LYS A 5 19.18 9.69 -0.60
N PRO A 6 19.77 8.77 -1.35
CA PRO A 6 19.44 7.36 -1.16
C PRO A 6 19.62 6.93 0.29
N PHE A 7 18.72 6.10 0.76
CA PHE A 7 18.82 5.52 2.09
C PHE A 7 18.50 4.03 2.01
N ASN A 8 18.97 3.29 3.02
CA ASN A 8 18.74 1.85 3.05
C ASN A 8 17.37 1.58 3.67
N LEU A 9 16.48 0.99 2.87
CA LEU A 9 15.11 0.74 3.30
C LEU A 9 15.05 -0.21 4.50
N HIS A 10 15.85 -1.27 4.50
CA HIS A 10 15.84 -2.22 5.61
C HIS A 10 16.30 -1.57 6.91
N LYS A 11 17.30 -0.71 6.84
CA LYS A 11 17.74 0.04 8.02
C LYS A 11 16.69 1.02 8.49
N TRP A 12 16.01 1.68 7.56
CA TRP A 12 14.93 2.59 7.89
C TRP A 12 13.82 1.85 8.66
N ILE A 13 13.46 0.66 8.17
CA ILE A 13 12.43 -0.16 8.82
C ILE A 13 12.84 -0.51 10.25
N GLU A 14 14.10 -0.93 10.46
CA GLU A 14 14.57 -1.30 11.80
C GLU A 14 14.50 -0.12 12.76
N VAL A 15 14.90 1.06 12.32
CA VAL A 15 14.89 2.26 13.18
C VAL A 15 13.47 2.74 13.47
N ASN A 16 12.56 2.57 12.51
CA ASN A 16 11.21 3.13 12.59
C ASN A 16 10.12 2.08 12.77
N ARG A 17 10.48 0.90 13.19
CA ARG A 17 9.52 -0.22 13.29
C ARG A 17 8.29 0.12 14.13
N ASP A 18 8.45 0.93 15.16
CA ASP A 18 7.33 1.33 16.01
C ASP A 18 6.30 2.19 15.28
N LEU A 19 6.71 2.91 14.24
CA LEU A 19 5.78 3.70 13.42
C LEU A 19 4.91 2.83 12.54
N LEU A 20 5.28 1.57 12.36
CA LEU A 20 4.57 0.63 11.48
C LEU A 20 3.59 -0.24 12.26
N LYS A 21 3.38 0.05 13.53
CA LYS A 21 2.42 -0.65 14.37
C LYS A 21 1.18 0.22 14.58
N PRO A 22 0.01 -0.38 14.84
CA PRO A 22 -1.16 0.41 15.19
C PRO A 22 -0.87 1.35 16.36
N PRO A 23 -1.49 2.53 16.40
CA PRO A 23 -2.55 2.99 15.51
C PRO A 23 -2.08 3.62 14.20
N VAL A 24 -0.77 3.86 14.03
CA VAL A 24 -0.29 4.55 12.83
C VAL A 24 -0.20 3.61 11.62
N GLY A 25 0.72 2.68 11.61
CA GLY A 25 0.76 1.63 10.61
C GLY A 25 1.35 1.98 9.25
N ASN A 26 1.47 3.25 8.87
CA ASN A 26 2.04 3.59 7.57
C ASN A 26 2.78 4.92 7.60
N LYS A 27 3.63 5.13 6.59
CA LYS A 27 4.41 6.35 6.45
C LYS A 27 4.69 6.64 4.99
N ASN A 28 4.40 7.85 4.54
CA ASN A 28 4.81 8.33 3.22
C ASN A 28 6.29 8.71 3.31
N LEU A 29 7.15 8.02 2.57
CA LEU A 29 8.59 8.20 2.64
C LEU A 29 9.06 9.48 1.95
N TYR A 30 8.30 10.00 1.00
CA TYR A 30 8.66 11.18 0.21
C TYR A 30 7.51 12.17 0.23
N LYS A 31 7.34 12.86 1.33
CA LYS A 31 6.17 13.72 1.56
C LYS A 31 6.01 14.83 0.55
N GLU A 32 7.11 15.31 -0.03
CA GLU A 32 7.08 16.44 -0.95
C GLU A 32 7.17 16.03 -2.42
N ALA A 33 7.08 14.71 -2.69
CA ALA A 33 7.09 14.24 -4.06
C ALA A 33 5.86 14.73 -4.81
N GLY A 34 6.06 15.09 -6.09
CA GLY A 34 4.97 15.62 -6.89
C GLY A 34 4.19 14.59 -7.69
N ASP A 35 4.82 13.50 -8.09
CA ASP A 35 4.21 12.54 -9.01
C ASP A 35 3.81 11.22 -8.36
N PHE A 36 4.55 10.78 -7.36
CA PHE A 36 4.31 9.47 -6.75
C PHE A 36 4.19 9.55 -5.25
N ILE A 37 3.37 8.68 -4.71
CA ILE A 37 3.34 8.39 -3.28
C ILE A 37 4.07 7.08 -3.08
N VAL A 38 5.09 7.08 -2.22
CA VAL A 38 5.85 5.88 -1.87
C VAL A 38 5.62 5.65 -0.39
N MET A 39 4.77 4.67 -0.09
CA MET A 39 4.31 4.45 1.28
C MET A 39 4.81 3.13 1.81
N ILE A 40 5.34 3.15 3.02
CA ILE A 40 5.63 1.92 3.74
C ILE A 40 4.48 1.64 4.69
N VAL A 41 4.02 0.39 4.71
CA VAL A 41 2.81 0.00 5.44
C VAL A 41 3.09 -1.24 6.26
N GLY A 42 2.79 -1.16 7.55
CA GLY A 42 2.90 -2.30 8.45
C GLY A 42 1.53 -2.87 8.79
N GLY A 43 1.50 -4.15 9.17
CA GLY A 43 0.32 -4.80 9.71
C GLY A 43 0.40 -4.91 11.23
N PRO A 44 -0.68 -5.38 11.84
CA PRO A 44 -1.91 -5.86 11.22
C PRO A 44 -2.88 -4.75 10.87
N ASN A 45 -3.84 -5.06 10.02
CA ASN A 45 -4.98 -4.19 9.80
C ASN A 45 -6.27 -5.03 9.88
N ALA A 46 -7.38 -4.35 10.13
CA ALA A 46 -8.68 -5.02 10.24
C ALA A 46 -9.68 -4.37 9.27
N ARG A 47 -9.27 -4.20 8.03
CA ARG A 47 -10.09 -3.51 7.03
C ARG A 47 -11.16 -4.43 6.48
N LYS A 48 -12.36 -3.87 6.33
CA LYS A 48 -13.47 -4.56 5.69
C LYS A 48 -14.00 -3.79 4.50
N ASP A 49 -13.42 -2.62 4.23
CA ASP A 49 -13.79 -1.76 3.12
C ASP A 49 -12.87 -2.04 1.93
N TYR A 50 -13.35 -1.70 0.76
CA TYR A 50 -12.56 -1.78 -0.46
C TYR A 50 -12.16 -0.39 -0.90
N HIS A 51 -10.92 -0.28 -1.39
CA HIS A 51 -10.42 0.91 -2.05
C HIS A 51 -10.64 0.79 -3.54
N TYR A 52 -10.82 1.93 -4.16
CA TYR A 52 -10.98 2.00 -5.61
C TYR A 52 -10.15 3.18 -6.12
N ASN A 53 -9.14 2.89 -6.93
CA ASN A 53 -8.24 3.90 -7.47
C ASN A 53 -8.40 4.00 -8.98
N GLU A 54 -8.31 5.23 -9.49
CA GLU A 54 -8.34 5.49 -10.92
C GLU A 54 -6.99 5.17 -11.59
N SER A 55 -5.94 4.94 -10.82
CA SER A 55 -4.60 4.62 -11.33
C SER A 55 -4.10 3.30 -10.77
N GLU A 56 -3.04 2.80 -11.37
CA GLU A 56 -2.39 1.58 -10.92
C GLU A 56 -1.74 1.77 -9.57
N GLU A 57 -1.60 0.67 -8.84
CA GLU A 57 -0.96 0.66 -7.53
C GLU A 57 0.01 -0.51 -7.47
N TRP A 58 1.26 -0.23 -7.10
CA TRP A 58 2.30 -1.23 -7.09
C TRP A 58 2.61 -1.65 -5.65
N PHE A 59 2.52 -2.96 -5.40
CA PHE A 59 2.79 -3.56 -4.11
C PHE A 59 4.10 -4.33 -4.15
N TYR A 60 4.91 -4.18 -3.12
CA TYR A 60 6.08 -5.01 -2.90
C TYR A 60 6.12 -5.41 -1.43
N GLN A 61 6.21 -6.71 -1.15
CA GLN A 61 6.16 -7.20 0.22
C GLN A 61 7.58 -7.39 0.75
N VAL A 62 7.97 -6.51 1.68
CA VAL A 62 9.34 -6.49 2.23
C VAL A 62 9.53 -7.56 3.29
N GLU A 63 8.57 -7.68 4.22
CA GLU A 63 8.60 -8.69 5.29
C GLU A 63 7.20 -9.25 5.47
N GLY A 64 7.13 -10.57 5.57
CA GLY A 64 5.87 -11.25 5.78
C GLY A 64 4.96 -11.25 4.57
N ASP A 65 3.91 -12.04 4.66
CA ASP A 65 2.95 -12.23 3.57
C ASP A 65 1.70 -11.42 3.83
N ILE A 66 1.04 -10.98 2.74
CA ILE A 66 -0.27 -10.35 2.83
C ILE A 66 -1.20 -10.98 1.82
N ASN A 67 -2.48 -10.66 1.94
CA ASN A 67 -3.49 -11.04 0.98
C ASN A 67 -4.22 -9.78 0.51
N VAL A 68 -4.29 -9.57 -0.80
CA VAL A 68 -5.08 -8.48 -1.37
C VAL A 68 -6.34 -9.09 -1.95
N ARG A 69 -7.47 -8.81 -1.32
CA ARG A 69 -8.76 -9.26 -1.85
C ARG A 69 -9.25 -8.26 -2.88
N ILE A 70 -9.57 -8.73 -4.07
CA ILE A 70 -10.09 -7.88 -5.12
C ILE A 70 -11.50 -8.31 -5.49
N GLN A 71 -12.21 -7.42 -6.15
CA GLN A 71 -13.49 -7.75 -6.77
C GLN A 71 -13.26 -7.88 -8.27
N GLU A 72 -13.56 -9.05 -8.80
CA GLU A 72 -13.40 -9.34 -10.21
C GLU A 72 -14.67 -10.02 -10.72
N GLU A 73 -15.33 -9.37 -11.66
CA GLU A 73 -16.59 -9.87 -12.24
C GLU A 73 -17.63 -10.21 -11.18
N GLY A 74 -17.75 -9.35 -10.16
CA GLY A 74 -18.73 -9.54 -9.10
C GLY A 74 -18.37 -10.55 -8.05
N LYS A 75 -17.15 -11.07 -8.09
CA LYS A 75 -16.68 -12.08 -7.13
C LYS A 75 -15.44 -11.60 -6.38
N ALA A 76 -15.35 -11.98 -5.12
CA ALA A 76 -14.15 -11.73 -4.33
C ALA A 76 -13.08 -12.75 -4.72
N VAL A 77 -11.90 -12.26 -5.04
CA VAL A 77 -10.74 -13.09 -5.39
C VAL A 77 -9.59 -12.68 -4.50
N ASP A 78 -8.93 -13.65 -3.88
CA ASP A 78 -7.79 -13.39 -3.01
C ASP A 78 -6.50 -13.52 -3.78
N ILE A 79 -5.66 -12.47 -3.72
CA ILE A 79 -4.35 -12.42 -4.35
C ILE A 79 -3.31 -12.41 -3.22
N PRO A 80 -2.65 -13.54 -2.94
CA PRO A 80 -1.59 -13.55 -1.94
C PRO A 80 -0.33 -12.90 -2.51
N ILE A 81 0.34 -12.09 -1.70
CA ILE A 81 1.64 -11.53 -2.02
C ILE A 81 2.58 -11.95 -0.90
N LYS A 82 3.52 -12.82 -1.23
CA LYS A 82 4.46 -13.35 -0.26
C LYS A 82 5.66 -12.42 -0.11
N GLU A 83 6.36 -12.57 1.01
CA GLU A 83 7.60 -11.83 1.24
C GLU A 83 8.51 -11.94 0.01
N GLY A 84 8.99 -10.80 -0.46
CA GLY A 84 9.85 -10.72 -1.64
C GLY A 84 9.09 -10.63 -2.96
N GLU A 85 7.79 -10.78 -2.95
CA GLU A 85 6.98 -10.70 -4.16
C GLU A 85 6.41 -9.31 -4.38
N MET A 86 6.14 -9.00 -5.63
CA MET A 86 5.50 -7.74 -5.99
C MET A 86 4.29 -8.00 -6.88
N PHE A 87 3.38 -7.02 -6.89
CA PHE A 87 2.12 -7.14 -7.61
C PHE A 87 1.70 -5.76 -8.11
N LEU A 88 1.42 -5.65 -9.40
CA LEU A 88 0.86 -4.42 -9.96
C LEU A 88 -0.65 -4.58 -10.07
N LEU A 89 -1.36 -3.82 -9.25
CA LEU A 89 -2.82 -3.82 -9.27
C LEU A 89 -3.29 -2.88 -10.38
N PRO A 90 -4.09 -3.39 -11.32
CA PRO A 90 -4.62 -2.51 -12.37
C PRO A 90 -5.52 -1.41 -11.82
N ALA A 91 -5.64 -0.34 -12.59
CA ALA A 91 -6.56 0.73 -12.27
C ALA A 91 -8.00 0.23 -12.20
N LYS A 92 -8.82 0.86 -11.38
CA LYS A 92 -10.27 0.64 -11.30
C LYS A 92 -10.67 -0.75 -10.82
N VAL A 93 -9.80 -1.39 -10.03
CA VAL A 93 -10.13 -2.67 -9.41
C VAL A 93 -10.37 -2.42 -7.92
N PRO A 94 -11.57 -2.67 -7.41
CA PRO A 94 -11.80 -2.58 -5.97
C PRO A 94 -10.94 -3.59 -5.23
N HIS A 95 -10.26 -3.16 -4.18
CA HIS A 95 -9.32 -4.02 -3.47
C HIS A 95 -9.28 -3.71 -1.99
N SER A 96 -8.97 -4.73 -1.21
CA SER A 96 -8.84 -4.62 0.24
C SER A 96 -7.59 -5.37 0.68
N PRO A 97 -6.50 -4.67 0.98
CA PRO A 97 -5.30 -5.32 1.49
C PRO A 97 -5.53 -5.83 2.91
N MET A 98 -5.21 -7.09 3.13
CA MET A 98 -5.28 -7.71 4.44
C MET A 98 -3.87 -8.03 4.91
N ARG A 99 -3.41 -7.29 5.91
CA ARG A 99 -2.03 -7.34 6.36
C ARG A 99 -1.92 -8.06 7.68
N SER A 100 -1.01 -9.04 7.73
CA SER A 100 -0.76 -9.80 8.95
C SER A 100 0.09 -9.02 9.93
N GLU A 101 0.06 -9.42 11.19
CA GLU A 101 0.90 -8.83 12.23
C GLU A 101 2.37 -8.98 11.85
N GLY A 102 3.12 -7.89 12.01
CA GLY A 102 4.54 -7.88 11.71
C GLY A 102 4.88 -7.78 10.24
N SER A 103 3.89 -7.75 9.35
CA SER A 103 4.18 -7.59 7.92
C SER A 103 4.59 -6.16 7.60
N VAL A 104 5.46 -6.01 6.62
CA VAL A 104 5.91 -4.71 6.12
C VAL A 104 5.88 -4.73 4.61
N GLY A 105 5.15 -3.81 4.02
CA GLY A 105 5.04 -3.70 2.58
C GLY A 105 5.31 -2.31 2.09
N LEU A 106 5.66 -2.20 0.81
CA LEU A 106 5.86 -0.95 0.12
C LEU A 106 4.75 -0.81 -0.91
N VAL A 107 4.12 0.35 -0.93
CA VAL A 107 3.06 0.65 -1.89
C VAL A 107 3.42 1.92 -2.61
N ILE A 108 3.41 1.86 -3.94
CA ILE A 108 3.72 3.00 -4.79
C ILE A 108 2.51 3.27 -5.67
N GLU A 109 2.05 4.51 -5.63
CA GLU A 109 0.93 4.93 -6.48
C GLU A 109 1.17 6.34 -7.00
N LYS A 110 0.48 6.69 -8.07
CA LYS A 110 0.60 8.01 -8.65
C LYS A 110 -0.24 9.00 -7.85
N VAL A 111 0.32 10.16 -7.57
CA VAL A 111 -0.44 11.26 -6.96
C VAL A 111 -1.49 11.73 -7.95
N ARG A 112 -2.72 11.76 -7.51
CA ARG A 112 -3.81 12.26 -8.33
C ARG A 112 -3.98 13.75 -8.07
N LYS A 113 -3.61 14.53 -9.06
CA LYS A 113 -3.77 15.98 -9.04
C LYS A 113 -5.04 16.32 -9.80
N GLY A 114 -5.84 17.13 -9.21
CA GLY A 114 -7.11 17.49 -9.81
C GLY A 114 -8.25 16.96 -8.97
N THR A 115 -9.42 17.45 -9.26
CA THR A 115 -10.56 17.28 -8.38
C THR A 115 -11.34 16.00 -8.63
N ASN A 116 -11.10 15.35 -9.76
CA ASN A 116 -11.89 14.20 -10.15
C ASN A 116 -11.24 12.86 -9.83
N ASP A 117 -9.98 12.87 -9.47
CA ASP A 117 -9.26 11.65 -9.14
C ASP A 117 -9.35 11.45 -7.63
N MET A 118 -10.19 10.56 -7.23
CA MET A 118 -10.44 10.30 -5.83
C MET A 118 -10.42 8.81 -5.56
N ASP A 119 -9.94 8.47 -4.37
CA ASP A 119 -10.07 7.11 -3.89
C ASP A 119 -11.50 6.92 -3.41
N GLY A 120 -12.15 5.89 -3.89
CA GLY A 120 -13.45 5.51 -3.41
C GLY A 120 -13.34 4.41 -2.37
N LEU A 121 -14.20 4.47 -1.36
CA LEU A 121 -14.36 3.38 -0.41
C LEU A 121 -15.64 2.65 -0.75
N LEU A 122 -15.53 1.36 -1.02
CA LEU A 122 -16.66 0.54 -1.42
C LEU A 122 -16.90 -0.55 -0.40
N TRP A 123 -18.16 -0.79 -0.09
CA TRP A 123 -18.57 -1.83 0.83
C TRP A 123 -19.28 -2.94 0.06
N PHE A 124 -18.82 -4.15 0.25
CA PHE A 124 -19.42 -5.32 -0.39
C PHE A 124 -19.88 -6.34 0.63
#